data_cc55d020ca7f5b13ad137a39ca8f4dbc
#
_entry.id   cc55d020ca7f5b13ad137a39ca8f4dbc
#
_cell.length_a   1.000
_cell.length_b   1.000
_cell.length_c   1.000
_cell.angle_alpha   90.00
_cell.angle_beta   90.00
_cell.angle_gamma   90.00
#
_symmetry.space_group_name_H-M   'P 1'
#
loop_
_entity.id
_entity.type
_entity.pdbx_description
1 polymer ?
#
loop_
_entity_poly.entity_id
_entity_poly.type
_entity_poly.pdbx_seq_one_letter_code
_entity_poly.pdbx_strand_id
1 'polypeptide(L)'
;AQASGLMASPTVPSRRSEERSYSAGMSSPHFIMVRIAVGEVSVMPGPVMAGTCAFEISICGHGCHAAMPHQGVDTLVVASHLVLALQTVVARSLHPCESAVVSVTQIHGGEALNVIPDDAVLRGTIRTFKPEIQDQVEAAIERLCAGIAATFGATIKAIYDRRYPPTVNSAAETELCRRAAGAVFGETQVRRDDIPSMAAEDFAYMLQVKPGCYVWLGNGPGTGGCSLHNPHYDFNDEILPLGISYWVKLVETVLKP
;
A
#
# COMPACT_ATOMS: atom_id res chain seq x y z
N ALA A 1 25.54 -55.11 29.75
CA ALA A 1 24.86 -54.00 30.40
C ALA A 1 24.42 -53.02 29.30
N GLN A 2 23.10 -52.98 29.04
CA GLN A 2 22.45 -52.05 28.13
C GLN A 2 22.40 -50.64 28.76
N ALA A 3 22.73 -49.64 28.00
CA ALA A 3 22.35 -48.26 28.27
C ALA A 3 21.68 -47.70 27.02
N SER A 4 20.35 -47.62 27.09
CA SER A 4 19.48 -46.91 26.16
C SER A 4 19.60 -45.41 26.37
N GLY A 5 20.22 -44.71 25.44
CA GLY A 5 20.22 -43.24 25.38
C GLY A 5 19.06 -42.78 24.52
N LEU A 6 18.01 -42.24 25.13
CA LEU A 6 16.99 -41.45 24.44
C LEU A 6 17.63 -40.16 23.91
N MET A 7 17.69 -40.01 22.61
CA MET A 7 17.95 -38.69 22.00
C MET A 7 16.68 -37.86 22.06
N ALA A 8 16.73 -36.79 22.87
CA ALA A 8 15.72 -35.76 22.87
C ALA A 8 15.80 -34.93 21.57
N SER A 9 14.72 -34.85 20.85
CA SER A 9 14.56 -33.95 19.70
C SER A 9 14.76 -32.52 20.16
N PRO A 10 15.51 -31.68 19.42
CA PRO A 10 15.58 -30.27 19.72
C PRO A 10 14.23 -29.62 19.46
N THR A 11 13.61 -29.11 20.52
CA THR A 11 12.45 -28.23 20.44
C THR A 11 12.88 -26.94 19.75
N VAL A 12 12.33 -26.69 18.57
CA VAL A 12 12.41 -25.41 17.87
C VAL A 12 11.76 -24.35 18.77
N PRO A 13 12.46 -23.29 19.18
CA PRO A 13 11.84 -22.21 19.90
C PRO A 13 10.84 -21.53 18.96
N SER A 14 9.57 -21.48 19.39
CA SER A 14 8.54 -20.68 18.77
C SER A 14 9.05 -19.23 18.73
N ARG A 15 9.37 -18.73 17.55
CA ARG A 15 9.54 -17.30 17.35
C ARG A 15 8.21 -16.65 17.70
N ARG A 16 8.11 -16.07 18.89
CA ARG A 16 7.14 -15.01 19.15
C ARG A 16 7.39 -13.97 18.09
N SER A 17 6.39 -13.78 17.24
CA SER A 17 6.27 -12.61 16.40
C SER A 17 6.45 -11.40 17.32
N GLU A 18 7.59 -10.72 17.24
CA GLU A 18 7.64 -9.33 17.64
C GLU A 18 6.73 -8.59 16.66
N GLU A 19 5.45 -8.58 16.98
CA GLU A 19 4.56 -7.52 16.57
C GLU A 19 5.19 -6.25 17.13
N ARG A 20 6.04 -5.62 16.35
CA ARG A 20 6.22 -4.18 16.48
C ARG A 20 4.83 -3.61 16.25
N SER A 21 4.15 -3.36 17.35
CA SER A 21 2.99 -2.51 17.38
C SER A 21 3.41 -1.20 16.73
N TYR A 22 3.12 -1.06 15.43
CA TYR A 22 2.84 0.25 14.91
C TYR A 22 1.67 0.71 15.78
N SER A 23 1.98 1.58 16.74
CA SER A 23 0.97 2.24 17.53
C SER A 23 -0.05 2.73 16.53
N ALA A 24 -1.26 2.18 16.64
CA ALA A 24 -2.44 2.73 16.01
C ALA A 24 -2.60 4.14 16.56
N GLY A 25 -1.84 5.09 15.99
CA GLY A 25 -2.11 6.50 16.12
C GLY A 25 -3.51 6.66 15.59
N MET A 26 -4.40 7.11 16.45
CA MET A 26 -5.78 7.41 16.16
C MET A 26 -5.84 8.11 14.80
N SER A 27 -6.53 7.49 13.85
CA SER A 27 -6.81 8.06 12.55
C SER A 27 -7.72 9.27 12.75
N SER A 28 -7.12 10.44 12.94
CA SER A 28 -7.80 11.69 12.63
C SER A 28 -8.15 11.62 11.14
N PRO A 29 -9.35 12.01 10.72
CA PRO A 29 -9.70 12.05 9.31
C PRO A 29 -8.62 12.89 8.61
N HIS A 30 -7.82 12.27 7.74
CA HIS A 30 -6.70 12.92 7.08
C HIS A 30 -7.23 13.75 5.90
N PHE A 31 -7.94 14.83 6.23
CA PHE A 31 -8.41 15.82 5.28
C PHE A 31 -7.28 16.72 4.73
N ILE A 32 -6.01 16.41 5.02
CA ILE A 32 -4.92 17.38 4.91
C ILE A 32 -3.96 16.96 3.82
N MET A 33 -3.77 17.85 2.82
CA MET A 33 -2.83 17.67 1.74
C MET A 33 -1.80 18.81 1.71
N VAL A 34 -0.53 18.51 1.92
CA VAL A 34 0.59 19.48 1.93
C VAL A 34 0.75 20.19 0.57
N ARG A 35 0.23 19.60 -0.52
CA ARG A 35 0.32 20.16 -1.88
C ARG A 35 -0.78 21.15 -2.23
N ILE A 36 -1.78 21.32 -1.35
CA ILE A 36 -2.89 22.25 -1.52
C ILE A 36 -2.62 23.44 -0.61
N ALA A 37 -2.76 24.66 -1.14
CA ALA A 37 -2.53 25.88 -0.35
C ALA A 37 -3.57 26.02 0.77
N VAL A 38 -3.21 26.75 1.83
CA VAL A 38 -4.18 27.14 2.86
C VAL A 38 -5.31 27.95 2.23
N GLY A 39 -6.55 27.58 2.55
CA GLY A 39 -7.73 28.22 1.95
C GLY A 39 -8.19 27.58 0.64
N GLU A 40 -7.46 26.61 0.09
CA GLU A 40 -7.91 25.75 -1.01
C GLU A 40 -8.44 24.41 -0.48
N VAL A 41 -9.35 23.81 -1.24
CA VAL A 41 -9.95 22.50 -0.93
C VAL A 41 -10.10 21.70 -2.21
N SER A 42 -9.76 20.40 -2.15
CA SER A 42 -9.94 19.50 -3.29
C SER A 42 -11.13 18.58 -3.07
N VAL A 43 -12.06 18.57 -4.03
CA VAL A 43 -13.31 17.79 -3.98
C VAL A 43 -13.55 17.17 -5.35
N MET A 44 -13.19 15.89 -5.51
CA MET A 44 -13.25 15.17 -6.77
C MET A 44 -14.18 13.94 -6.67
N PRO A 45 -14.96 13.61 -7.72
CA PRO A 45 -15.67 12.36 -7.81
C PRO A 45 -14.74 11.21 -8.23
N GLY A 46 -15.11 9.99 -7.91
CA GLY A 46 -14.35 8.80 -8.28
C GLY A 46 -13.18 8.50 -7.33
N PRO A 47 -12.18 7.74 -7.77
CA PRO A 47 -11.08 7.34 -6.91
C PRO A 47 -10.19 8.54 -6.56
N VAL A 48 -10.02 8.79 -5.26
CA VAL A 48 -9.18 9.87 -4.73
C VAL A 48 -7.94 9.35 -4.00
N MET A 49 -7.98 8.11 -3.49
CA MET A 49 -6.83 7.43 -2.90
C MET A 49 -6.79 5.97 -3.31
N ALA A 50 -5.57 5.43 -3.42
CA ALA A 50 -5.35 4.05 -3.82
C ALA A 50 -5.75 3.05 -2.72
N GLY A 51 -6.12 1.85 -3.14
CA GLY A 51 -6.12 0.68 -2.29
C GLY A 51 -4.70 0.21 -2.01
N THR A 52 -4.52 -0.53 -0.92
CA THR A 52 -3.22 -1.07 -0.52
C THR A 52 -3.28 -2.57 -0.30
N CYS A 53 -2.31 -3.27 -0.88
CA CYS A 53 -2.08 -4.67 -0.67
C CYS A 53 -0.59 -4.89 -0.38
N ALA A 54 -0.27 -5.69 0.63
CA ALA A 54 1.07 -6.22 0.83
C ALA A 54 1.17 -7.58 0.15
N PHE A 55 2.36 -7.95 -0.31
CA PHE A 55 2.63 -9.31 -0.78
C PHE A 55 3.90 -9.87 -0.15
N GLU A 56 3.92 -11.18 -0.02
CA GLU A 56 5.10 -11.95 0.30
C GLU A 56 5.23 -13.10 -0.70
N ILE A 57 6.43 -13.27 -1.26
CA ILE A 57 6.75 -14.35 -2.18
C ILE A 57 7.86 -15.19 -1.55
N SER A 58 7.53 -16.42 -1.20
CA SER A 58 8.47 -17.40 -0.71
C SER A 58 9.03 -18.20 -1.88
N ILE A 59 10.34 -18.36 -1.91
CA ILE A 59 11.09 -19.08 -2.94
C ILE A 59 11.82 -20.23 -2.23
N CYS A 60 11.52 -21.47 -2.58
CA CYS A 60 12.21 -22.66 -2.09
C CYS A 60 12.98 -23.31 -3.24
N GLY A 61 14.25 -23.56 -3.02
CA GLY A 61 15.16 -24.24 -3.94
C GLY A 61 15.82 -25.44 -3.26
N HIS A 62 17.10 -25.58 -3.52
CA HIS A 62 17.95 -26.59 -2.88
C HIS A 62 19.33 -25.98 -2.65
N GLY A 63 19.66 -25.74 -1.38
CA GLY A 63 20.94 -25.16 -0.97
C GLY A 63 22.12 -26.10 -1.23
N CYS A 64 23.28 -25.52 -1.46
CA CYS A 64 24.48 -26.29 -1.69
C CYS A 64 25.75 -25.47 -1.40
N HIS A 65 26.90 -26.11 -1.50
CA HIS A 65 28.18 -25.42 -1.41
C HIS A 65 28.34 -24.44 -2.59
N ALA A 66 28.64 -23.17 -2.31
CA ALA A 66 28.69 -22.11 -3.34
C ALA A 66 29.70 -22.40 -4.49
N ALA A 67 30.72 -23.20 -4.25
CA ALA A 67 31.66 -23.65 -5.30
C ALA A 67 31.11 -24.82 -6.15
N MET A 68 29.95 -25.40 -5.81
CA MET A 68 29.32 -26.52 -6.51
C MET A 68 27.85 -26.21 -6.85
N PRO A 69 27.55 -25.09 -7.54
CA PRO A 69 26.16 -24.61 -7.77
C PRO A 69 25.33 -25.58 -8.62
N HIS A 70 25.96 -26.49 -9.36
CA HIS A 70 25.29 -27.52 -10.16
C HIS A 70 24.59 -28.62 -9.32
N GLN A 71 24.84 -28.61 -8.01
CA GLN A 71 24.22 -29.58 -7.08
C GLN A 71 22.94 -29.04 -6.43
N GLY A 72 22.54 -27.79 -6.71
CA GLY A 72 21.42 -27.14 -6.08
C GLY A 72 20.57 -26.33 -7.03
N VAL A 73 19.59 -25.61 -6.45
CA VAL A 73 18.76 -24.60 -7.09
C VAL A 73 18.96 -23.30 -6.33
N ASP A 74 19.65 -22.35 -6.96
CA ASP A 74 20.06 -21.08 -6.32
C ASP A 74 18.87 -20.13 -6.18
N THR A 75 18.36 -20.02 -4.95
CA THR A 75 17.21 -19.17 -4.62
C THR A 75 17.49 -17.69 -4.76
N LEU A 76 18.76 -17.24 -4.63
CA LEU A 76 19.12 -15.83 -4.81
C LEU A 76 19.11 -15.44 -6.29
N VAL A 77 19.53 -16.33 -7.17
CA VAL A 77 19.41 -16.14 -8.62
C VAL A 77 17.92 -16.08 -9.02
N VAL A 78 17.12 -17.05 -8.52
CA VAL A 78 15.66 -17.08 -8.76
C VAL A 78 15.00 -15.79 -8.27
N ALA A 79 15.30 -15.32 -7.05
CA ALA A 79 14.77 -14.08 -6.48
C ALA A 79 15.14 -12.86 -7.35
N SER A 80 16.38 -12.79 -7.84
CA SER A 80 16.85 -11.69 -8.69
C SER A 80 16.08 -11.63 -10.01
N HIS A 81 15.87 -12.79 -10.66
CA HIS A 81 15.06 -12.87 -11.88
C HIS A 81 13.60 -12.47 -11.62
N LEU A 82 13.03 -12.89 -10.50
CA LEU A 82 11.66 -12.54 -10.14
C LEU A 82 11.51 -11.04 -9.90
N VAL A 83 12.45 -10.39 -9.19
CA VAL A 83 12.44 -8.94 -8.97
C VAL A 83 12.42 -8.18 -10.30
N LEU A 84 13.26 -8.58 -11.26
CA LEU A 84 13.30 -7.98 -12.60
C LEU A 84 12.00 -8.23 -13.37
N ALA A 85 11.48 -9.45 -13.33
CA ALA A 85 10.24 -9.81 -14.02
C ALA A 85 9.03 -9.04 -13.47
N LEU A 86 8.96 -8.83 -12.15
CA LEU A 86 7.88 -8.08 -11.51
C LEU A 86 7.77 -6.62 -12.02
N GLN A 87 8.88 -6.01 -12.50
CA GLN A 87 8.84 -4.68 -13.11
C GLN A 87 8.00 -4.66 -14.40
N THR A 88 7.76 -5.80 -15.04
CA THR A 88 6.95 -5.89 -16.26
C THR A 88 5.45 -5.90 -15.99
N VAL A 89 5.02 -6.17 -14.75
CA VAL A 89 3.59 -6.27 -14.40
C VAL A 89 2.86 -4.98 -14.76
N VAL A 90 3.31 -3.84 -14.25
CA VAL A 90 2.69 -2.54 -14.56
C VAL A 90 3.01 -2.13 -16.00
N ALA A 91 4.28 -2.26 -16.41
CA ALA A 91 4.73 -1.72 -17.67
C ALA A 91 4.27 -2.50 -18.92
N ARG A 92 3.83 -3.77 -18.80
CA ARG A 92 3.53 -4.65 -19.94
C ARG A 92 2.25 -5.47 -19.81
N SER A 93 1.67 -5.59 -18.59
CA SER A 93 0.49 -6.44 -18.38
C SER A 93 -0.79 -5.64 -18.12
N LEU A 94 -0.68 -4.35 -17.79
CA LEU A 94 -1.82 -3.46 -17.59
C LEU A 94 -2.06 -2.57 -18.80
N HIS A 95 -3.30 -2.11 -18.95
CA HIS A 95 -3.64 -1.10 -19.95
C HIS A 95 -2.88 0.21 -19.62
N PRO A 96 -2.28 0.91 -20.60
CA PRO A 96 -1.46 2.11 -20.36
C PRO A 96 -2.17 3.26 -19.62
N CYS A 97 -3.50 3.33 -19.69
CA CYS A 97 -4.29 4.33 -18.95
C CYS A 97 -4.64 3.90 -17.51
N GLU A 98 -4.30 2.69 -17.10
CA GLU A 98 -4.52 2.24 -15.72
C GLU A 98 -3.29 2.52 -14.87
N SER A 99 -3.53 3.04 -13.66
CA SER A 99 -2.46 3.34 -12.71
C SER A 99 -2.33 2.24 -11.67
N ALA A 100 -1.13 1.72 -11.52
CA ALA A 100 -0.76 0.80 -10.45
C ALA A 100 0.70 0.98 -10.04
N VAL A 101 1.01 0.59 -8.81
CA VAL A 101 2.39 0.47 -8.31
C VAL A 101 2.60 -0.93 -7.79
N VAL A 102 3.70 -1.56 -8.20
CA VAL A 102 4.20 -2.82 -7.65
C VAL A 102 5.65 -2.60 -7.25
N SER A 103 5.93 -2.66 -5.96
CA SER A 103 7.29 -2.41 -5.44
C SER A 103 7.73 -3.57 -4.55
N VAL A 104 8.86 -4.19 -4.90
CA VAL A 104 9.60 -5.06 -3.98
C VAL A 104 10.41 -4.17 -3.04
N THR A 105 10.18 -4.31 -1.74
CA THR A 105 10.80 -3.45 -0.72
C THR A 105 11.75 -4.22 0.20
N GLN A 106 11.69 -5.56 0.17
CA GLN A 106 12.55 -6.42 0.98
C GLN A 106 12.97 -7.65 0.19
N ILE A 107 14.23 -8.04 0.33
CA ILE A 107 14.81 -9.28 -0.18
C ILE A 107 15.59 -9.90 0.97
N HIS A 108 15.26 -11.13 1.35
CA HIS A 108 15.95 -11.87 2.40
C HIS A 108 16.34 -13.26 1.90
N GLY A 109 17.58 -13.65 2.13
CA GLY A 109 18.12 -14.97 1.79
C GLY A 109 19.62 -15.03 2.03
N GLY A 110 20.10 -16.19 2.46
CA GLY A 110 21.51 -16.48 2.73
C GLY A 110 22.05 -15.86 4.02
N GLU A 111 22.90 -16.61 4.71
CA GLU A 111 23.57 -16.21 5.94
C GLU A 111 25.10 -16.40 5.86
N ALA A 112 25.55 -17.36 5.06
CA ALA A 112 26.97 -17.72 4.96
C ALA A 112 27.55 -17.42 3.58
N LEU A 113 28.81 -16.96 3.53
CA LEU A 113 29.49 -16.56 2.28
C LEU A 113 29.73 -17.70 1.30
N ASN A 114 29.76 -18.94 1.77
CA ASN A 114 30.12 -20.12 0.99
C ASN A 114 28.99 -21.13 0.84
N VAL A 115 27.73 -20.71 1.14
CA VAL A 115 26.54 -21.56 1.06
C VAL A 115 25.45 -20.85 0.24
N ILE A 116 24.94 -21.53 -0.77
CA ILE A 116 23.70 -21.15 -1.46
C ILE A 116 22.52 -21.55 -0.55
N PRO A 117 21.61 -20.65 -0.19
CA PRO A 117 20.53 -20.95 0.73
C PRO A 117 19.42 -21.81 0.10
N ASP A 118 18.71 -22.56 0.95
CA ASP A 118 17.54 -23.35 0.55
C ASP A 118 16.34 -22.46 0.20
N ASP A 119 16.25 -21.27 0.79
CA ASP A 119 15.12 -20.38 0.62
C ASP A 119 15.51 -18.92 0.43
N ALA A 120 14.59 -18.15 -0.12
CA ALA A 120 14.62 -16.69 -0.16
C ALA A 120 13.19 -16.14 -0.06
N VAL A 121 13.04 -14.93 0.43
CA VAL A 121 11.74 -14.25 0.57
C VAL A 121 11.82 -12.85 -0.01
N LEU A 122 10.84 -12.53 -0.86
CA LEU A 122 10.57 -11.18 -1.32
C LEU A 122 9.34 -10.63 -0.64
N ARG A 123 9.37 -9.36 -0.21
CA ARG A 123 8.19 -8.66 0.28
C ARG A 123 8.03 -7.33 -0.43
N GLY A 124 6.77 -6.91 -0.54
CA GLY A 124 6.50 -5.66 -1.23
C GLY A 124 5.07 -5.16 -1.06
N THR A 125 4.75 -4.16 -1.86
CA THR A 125 3.44 -3.50 -1.81
C THR A 125 2.88 -3.29 -3.20
N ILE A 126 1.54 -3.36 -3.29
CA ILE A 126 0.76 -3.04 -4.48
C ILE A 126 -0.17 -1.86 -4.14
N ARG A 127 -0.34 -0.93 -5.09
CA ARG A 127 -1.30 0.16 -5.02
C ARG A 127 -2.09 0.21 -6.31
N THR A 128 -3.41 0.30 -6.21
CA THR A 128 -4.33 0.40 -7.36
C THR A 128 -5.54 1.24 -7.00
N PHE A 129 -6.19 1.82 -8.02
CA PHE A 129 -7.42 2.60 -7.81
C PHE A 129 -8.69 1.79 -8.09
N LYS A 130 -8.56 0.55 -8.58
CA LYS A 130 -9.67 -0.32 -8.95
C LYS A 130 -9.42 -1.75 -8.48
N PRO A 131 -10.42 -2.43 -7.90
CA PRO A 131 -10.29 -3.84 -7.51
C PRO A 131 -9.93 -4.76 -8.67
N GLU A 132 -10.47 -4.49 -9.87
CA GLU A 132 -10.22 -5.30 -11.08
C GLU A 132 -8.75 -5.20 -11.53
N ILE A 133 -8.12 -4.04 -11.33
CA ILE A 133 -6.69 -3.85 -11.61
C ILE A 133 -5.83 -4.59 -10.57
N GLN A 134 -6.27 -4.60 -9.30
CA GLN A 134 -5.62 -5.41 -8.27
C GLN A 134 -5.63 -6.89 -8.64
N ASP A 135 -6.78 -7.43 -9.08
CA ASP A 135 -6.92 -8.83 -9.52
C ASP A 135 -6.00 -9.15 -10.71
N GLN A 136 -5.90 -8.23 -11.68
CA GLN A 136 -5.01 -8.38 -12.83
C GLN A 136 -3.53 -8.38 -12.42
N VAL A 137 -3.14 -7.53 -11.48
CA VAL A 137 -1.76 -7.46 -10.93
C VAL A 137 -1.42 -8.78 -10.24
N GLU A 138 -2.27 -9.26 -9.35
CA GLU A 138 -2.05 -10.53 -8.64
C GLU A 138 -1.94 -11.71 -9.61
N ALA A 139 -2.84 -11.82 -10.59
CA ALA A 139 -2.79 -12.85 -11.62
C ALA A 139 -1.50 -12.77 -12.48
N ALA A 140 -1.00 -11.56 -12.76
CA ALA A 140 0.26 -11.39 -13.47
C ALA A 140 1.47 -11.83 -12.62
N ILE A 141 1.47 -11.53 -11.33
CA ILE A 141 2.51 -11.97 -10.38
C ILE A 141 2.52 -13.50 -10.28
N GLU A 142 1.35 -14.14 -10.11
CA GLU A 142 1.22 -15.60 -10.07
C GLU A 142 1.77 -16.28 -11.34
N ARG A 143 1.45 -15.73 -12.50
CA ARG A 143 1.97 -16.25 -13.77
C ARG A 143 3.49 -16.12 -13.87
N LEU A 144 4.08 -15.00 -13.39
CA LEU A 144 5.53 -14.84 -13.35
C LEU A 144 6.18 -15.83 -12.36
N CYS A 145 5.59 -16.00 -11.18
CA CYS A 145 6.06 -16.98 -10.19
C CYS A 145 6.08 -18.38 -10.77
N ALA A 146 4.98 -18.81 -11.42
CA ALA A 146 4.89 -20.13 -12.04
C ALA A 146 5.92 -20.32 -13.17
N GLY A 147 6.08 -19.33 -14.06
CA GLY A 147 7.04 -19.36 -15.16
C GLY A 147 8.49 -19.44 -14.69
N ILE A 148 8.86 -18.63 -13.70
CA ILE A 148 10.22 -18.62 -13.13
C ILE A 148 10.48 -19.90 -12.34
N ALA A 149 9.50 -20.39 -11.56
CA ALA A 149 9.60 -21.67 -10.85
C ALA A 149 9.91 -22.80 -11.81
N ALA A 150 9.17 -22.90 -12.92
CA ALA A 150 9.40 -23.93 -13.96
C ALA A 150 10.76 -23.77 -14.64
N THR A 151 11.22 -22.54 -14.88
CA THR A 151 12.50 -22.26 -15.55
C THR A 151 13.70 -22.71 -14.73
N PHE A 152 13.66 -22.48 -13.41
CA PHE A 152 14.81 -22.74 -12.52
C PHE A 152 14.66 -24.02 -11.67
N GLY A 153 13.52 -24.72 -11.74
CA GLY A 153 13.27 -25.89 -10.90
C GLY A 153 13.03 -25.57 -9.43
N ALA A 154 12.61 -24.34 -9.12
CA ALA A 154 12.28 -23.89 -7.78
C ALA A 154 10.78 -24.07 -7.47
N THR A 155 10.41 -23.94 -6.20
CA THR A 155 9.02 -23.77 -5.77
C THR A 155 8.80 -22.35 -5.31
N ILE A 156 7.82 -21.65 -5.91
CA ILE A 156 7.52 -20.25 -5.59
C ILE A 156 6.06 -20.14 -5.20
N LYS A 157 5.79 -19.45 -4.09
CA LYS A 157 4.44 -19.20 -3.60
C LYS A 157 4.29 -17.73 -3.24
N ALA A 158 3.27 -17.07 -3.79
CA ALA A 158 2.88 -15.71 -3.41
C ALA A 158 1.68 -15.75 -2.46
N ILE A 159 1.64 -14.82 -1.52
CA ILE A 159 0.50 -14.53 -0.65
C ILE A 159 0.25 -13.03 -0.65
N TYR A 160 -1.02 -12.63 -0.49
CA TYR A 160 -1.47 -11.25 -0.58
C TYR A 160 -2.28 -10.89 0.66
N ASP A 161 -2.02 -9.68 1.18
CA ASP A 161 -2.77 -9.08 2.28
C ASP A 161 -3.37 -7.76 1.78
N ARG A 162 -4.63 -7.80 1.32
CA ARG A 162 -5.40 -6.63 0.87
C ARG A 162 -5.90 -5.87 2.08
N ARG A 163 -5.24 -4.77 2.42
CA ARG A 163 -5.46 -4.02 3.67
C ARG A 163 -6.54 -2.97 3.55
N TYR A 164 -6.48 -2.13 2.51
CA TYR A 164 -7.45 -1.06 2.30
C TYR A 164 -7.96 -1.09 0.86
N PRO A 165 -9.27 -0.98 0.65
CA PRO A 165 -9.82 -0.75 -0.68
C PRO A 165 -9.48 0.68 -1.15
N PRO A 166 -9.64 0.99 -2.46
CA PRO A 166 -9.56 2.35 -2.95
C PRO A 166 -10.62 3.25 -2.30
N THR A 167 -10.24 4.50 -1.98
CA THR A 167 -11.20 5.52 -1.53
C THR A 167 -11.86 6.12 -2.75
N VAL A 168 -13.13 5.83 -2.96
CA VAL A 168 -13.89 6.21 -4.16
C VAL A 168 -15.07 7.09 -3.76
N ASN A 169 -15.01 8.36 -4.14
CA ASN A 169 -16.06 9.34 -3.89
C ASN A 169 -17.28 9.12 -4.79
N SER A 170 -18.47 9.14 -4.21
CA SER A 170 -19.73 9.09 -4.93
C SER A 170 -20.04 10.44 -5.58
N ALA A 171 -20.54 10.44 -6.80
CA ALA A 171 -20.74 11.68 -7.56
C ALA A 171 -21.74 12.65 -6.91
N ALA A 172 -22.86 12.11 -6.36
CA ALA A 172 -23.89 12.93 -5.72
C ALA A 172 -23.40 13.60 -4.44
N GLU A 173 -22.70 12.86 -3.57
CA GLU A 173 -22.13 13.34 -2.32
C GLU A 173 -20.96 14.32 -2.59
N THR A 174 -20.19 14.07 -3.64
CA THR A 174 -19.16 15.01 -4.10
C THR A 174 -19.74 16.35 -4.46
N GLU A 175 -20.88 16.39 -5.14
CA GLU A 175 -21.54 17.66 -5.51
C GLU A 175 -22.10 18.41 -4.27
N LEU A 176 -22.63 17.68 -3.26
CA LEU A 176 -23.01 18.28 -1.98
C LEU A 176 -21.81 18.89 -1.26
N CYS A 177 -20.71 18.15 -1.16
CA CYS A 177 -19.47 18.63 -0.57
C CYS A 177 -18.90 19.83 -1.32
N ARG A 178 -18.97 19.82 -2.65
CA ARG A 178 -18.49 20.91 -3.50
C ARG A 178 -19.27 22.21 -3.28
N ARG A 179 -20.61 22.13 -3.18
CA ARG A 179 -21.46 23.30 -2.86
C ARG A 179 -21.15 23.88 -1.48
N ALA A 180 -20.97 23.01 -0.47
CA ALA A 180 -20.61 23.46 0.86
C ALA A 180 -19.21 24.13 0.86
N ALA A 181 -18.26 23.52 0.17
CA ALA A 181 -16.92 24.04 0.01
C ALA A 181 -16.90 25.39 -0.72
N GLY A 182 -17.63 25.53 -1.84
CA GLY A 182 -17.74 26.80 -2.57
C GLY A 182 -18.30 27.94 -1.73
N ALA A 183 -19.27 27.64 -0.85
CA ALA A 183 -19.85 28.62 0.05
C ALA A 183 -18.88 29.08 1.16
N VAL A 184 -17.89 28.29 1.56
CA VAL A 184 -16.93 28.62 2.63
C VAL A 184 -15.64 29.19 2.07
N PHE A 185 -15.08 28.52 1.05
CA PHE A 185 -13.76 28.86 0.49
C PHE A 185 -13.85 29.81 -0.73
N GLY A 186 -15.02 29.90 -1.37
CA GLY A 186 -15.19 30.49 -2.69
C GLY A 186 -14.97 29.47 -3.81
N GLU A 187 -15.76 29.59 -4.89
CA GLU A 187 -15.75 28.64 -6.02
C GLU A 187 -14.38 28.46 -6.68
N THR A 188 -13.57 29.52 -6.73
CA THR A 188 -12.24 29.52 -7.33
C THR A 188 -11.20 28.75 -6.49
N GLN A 189 -11.49 28.50 -5.21
CA GLN A 189 -10.62 27.78 -4.30
C GLN A 189 -10.98 26.29 -4.21
N VAL A 190 -12.07 25.87 -4.88
CA VAL A 190 -12.48 24.45 -4.94
C VAL A 190 -11.86 23.78 -6.15
N ARG A 191 -10.83 23.01 -5.92
CA ARG A 191 -10.13 22.22 -6.95
C ARG A 191 -10.95 20.97 -7.30
N ARG A 192 -11.02 20.63 -8.60
CA ARG A 192 -11.93 19.61 -9.14
C ARG A 192 -11.24 18.51 -9.94
N ASP A 193 -9.95 18.66 -10.19
CA ASP A 193 -9.16 17.88 -11.13
C ASP A 193 -7.76 17.53 -10.60
N ASP A 194 -7.61 17.41 -9.30
CA ASP A 194 -6.35 16.98 -8.69
C ASP A 194 -5.99 15.54 -9.05
N ILE A 195 -4.69 15.24 -8.97
CA ILE A 195 -4.19 13.89 -9.17
C ILE A 195 -4.49 13.06 -7.92
N PRO A 196 -5.15 11.88 -8.05
CA PRO A 196 -5.39 10.98 -6.94
C PRO A 196 -4.10 10.57 -6.22
N SER A 197 -4.18 10.36 -4.90
CA SER A 197 -3.04 9.98 -4.08
C SER A 197 -2.82 8.47 -4.08
N MET A 198 -1.55 8.03 -4.09
CA MET A 198 -1.18 6.62 -3.86
C MET A 198 -1.18 6.23 -2.38
N ALA A 199 -1.53 7.14 -1.46
CA ALA A 199 -1.82 6.82 -0.07
C ALA A 199 -3.13 6.03 0.03
N ALA A 200 -3.40 5.45 1.20
CA ALA A 200 -4.63 4.72 1.50
C ALA A 200 -5.27 5.28 2.77
N GLU A 201 -6.59 5.09 2.89
CA GLU A 201 -7.39 5.64 3.98
C GLU A 201 -8.45 4.63 4.41
N ASP A 202 -8.71 4.49 5.72
CA ASP A 202 -9.71 3.58 6.26
C ASP A 202 -11.16 4.02 6.00
N PHE A 203 -11.39 5.30 5.75
CA PHE A 203 -12.68 5.82 5.29
C PHE A 203 -13.19 5.10 4.04
N ALA A 204 -12.32 4.48 3.27
CA ALA A 204 -12.67 3.63 2.14
C ALA A 204 -13.63 2.50 2.51
N TYR A 205 -13.52 1.94 3.72
CA TYR A 205 -14.45 0.92 4.21
C TYR A 205 -15.85 1.48 4.47
N MET A 206 -15.96 2.72 4.96
CA MET A 206 -17.24 3.39 5.12
C MET A 206 -17.91 3.60 3.76
N LEU A 207 -17.14 3.96 2.73
CA LEU A 207 -17.62 4.16 1.36
C LEU A 207 -18.13 2.88 0.69
N GLN A 208 -17.69 1.70 1.13
CA GLN A 208 -18.25 0.43 0.68
C GLN A 208 -19.66 0.16 1.21
N VAL A 209 -20.03 0.77 2.34
CA VAL A 209 -21.32 0.58 3.02
C VAL A 209 -22.30 1.70 2.71
N LYS A 210 -21.80 2.94 2.60
CA LYS A 210 -22.60 4.14 2.36
C LYS A 210 -21.90 5.05 1.34
N PRO A 211 -22.67 5.62 0.39
CA PRO A 211 -22.16 6.67 -0.47
C PRO A 211 -21.64 7.84 0.35
N GLY A 212 -20.52 8.40 -0.06
CA GLY A 212 -19.87 9.49 0.66
C GLY A 212 -18.81 10.19 -0.19
N CYS A 213 -18.16 11.18 0.41
CA CYS A 213 -17.13 11.96 -0.23
C CYS A 213 -16.01 12.26 0.75
N TYR A 214 -14.80 11.89 0.40
CA TYR A 214 -13.56 12.29 1.06
C TYR A 214 -13.08 13.60 0.45
N VAL A 215 -12.77 14.58 1.29
CA VAL A 215 -12.37 15.92 0.89
C VAL A 215 -10.96 16.22 1.39
N TRP A 216 -10.14 16.85 0.56
CA TRP A 216 -8.81 17.29 0.93
C TRP A 216 -8.81 18.77 1.29
N LEU A 217 -8.40 19.11 2.50
CA LEU A 217 -8.22 20.48 2.95
C LEU A 217 -6.74 20.86 2.89
N GLY A 218 -6.43 21.99 2.25
CA GLY A 218 -5.06 22.46 2.07
C GLY A 218 -4.42 22.89 3.37
N ASN A 219 -3.29 22.27 3.74
CA ASN A 219 -2.45 22.65 4.88
C ASN A 219 -1.32 23.61 4.49
N GLY A 220 -1.13 23.83 3.19
CA GLY A 220 0.04 24.56 2.69
C GLY A 220 1.36 23.80 2.95
N PRO A 221 2.51 24.44 2.69
CA PRO A 221 3.81 23.84 2.93
C PRO A 221 4.14 23.64 4.42
N GLY A 222 3.33 24.20 5.34
CA GLY A 222 3.54 24.16 6.78
C GLY A 222 4.78 24.91 7.27
N THR A 223 4.89 25.10 8.56
CA THR A 223 6.14 25.57 9.20
C THR A 223 7.14 24.41 9.09
N GLY A 224 8.19 24.58 8.29
CA GLY A 224 9.18 23.52 8.04
C GLY A 224 9.02 22.75 6.75
N GLY A 225 7.94 22.92 5.97
CA GLY A 225 7.79 22.36 4.60
C GLY A 225 7.81 20.82 4.51
N CYS A 226 7.53 20.12 5.60
CA CYS A 226 7.60 18.66 5.69
C CYS A 226 6.26 18.02 5.29
N SER A 227 6.33 16.88 4.61
CA SER A 227 5.16 16.05 4.31
C SER A 227 4.73 15.22 5.53
N LEU A 228 3.50 14.70 5.49
CA LEU A 228 2.97 13.73 6.47
C LEU A 228 3.98 12.60 6.74
N HIS A 229 4.01 12.10 7.98
CA HIS A 229 4.93 11.07 8.49
C HIS A 229 6.40 11.50 8.63
N ASN A 230 6.74 12.77 8.34
CA ASN A 230 8.05 13.30 8.70
C ASN A 230 8.05 13.64 10.20
N PRO A 231 9.11 13.32 10.98
CA PRO A 231 9.18 13.65 12.42
C PRO A 231 9.18 15.16 12.70
N HIS A 232 9.44 15.99 11.70
CA HIS A 232 9.40 17.45 11.80
C HIS A 232 8.11 18.05 11.19
N TYR A 233 7.12 17.20 10.85
CA TYR A 233 5.83 17.69 10.37
C TYR A 233 5.12 18.46 11.47
N ASP A 234 4.67 19.67 11.13
CA ASP A 234 3.86 20.51 11.99
C ASP A 234 2.55 20.84 11.28
N PHE A 235 1.46 20.68 12.03
CA PHE A 235 0.12 20.94 11.54
C PHE A 235 -0.11 22.45 11.50
N ASN A 236 -0.72 22.95 10.44
CA ASN A 236 -1.06 24.36 10.35
C ASN A 236 -2.42 24.65 11.01
N ASP A 237 -2.40 25.19 12.22
CA ASP A 237 -3.61 25.51 12.99
C ASP A 237 -4.52 26.56 12.31
N GLU A 238 -4.01 27.33 11.36
CA GLU A 238 -4.82 28.33 10.60
C GLU A 238 -5.95 27.68 9.79
N ILE A 239 -5.82 26.37 9.47
CA ILE A 239 -6.87 25.65 8.74
C ILE A 239 -8.02 25.17 9.62
N LEU A 240 -7.88 25.13 10.94
CA LEU A 240 -8.92 24.65 11.87
C LEU A 240 -10.24 25.42 11.72
N PRO A 241 -10.26 26.77 11.73
CA PRO A 241 -11.50 27.53 11.53
C PRO A 241 -12.15 27.24 10.18
N LEU A 242 -11.36 27.05 9.12
CA LEU A 242 -11.84 26.72 7.79
C LEU A 242 -12.50 25.33 7.76
N GLY A 243 -11.85 24.32 8.36
CA GLY A 243 -12.40 22.99 8.47
C GLY A 243 -13.70 22.93 9.27
N ILE A 244 -13.77 23.65 10.40
CA ILE A 244 -14.98 23.77 11.21
C ILE A 244 -16.11 24.42 10.39
N SER A 245 -15.81 25.55 9.72
CA SER A 245 -16.80 26.25 8.89
C SER A 245 -17.33 25.38 7.75
N TYR A 246 -16.46 24.58 7.14
CA TYR A 246 -16.86 23.60 6.11
C TYR A 246 -17.85 22.57 6.65
N TRP A 247 -17.56 21.95 7.81
CA TRP A 247 -18.44 20.97 8.42
C TRP A 247 -19.80 21.54 8.79
N VAL A 248 -19.82 22.72 9.41
CA VAL A 248 -21.07 23.43 9.73
C VAL A 248 -21.88 23.66 8.45
N LYS A 249 -21.21 24.18 7.40
CA LYS A 249 -21.87 24.46 6.12
C LYS A 249 -22.37 23.20 5.42
N LEU A 250 -21.64 22.13 5.50
CA LEU A 250 -22.07 20.83 4.95
C LEU A 250 -23.36 20.34 5.63
N VAL A 251 -23.39 20.38 6.96
CA VAL A 251 -24.59 20.02 7.74
C VAL A 251 -25.79 20.88 7.34
N GLU A 252 -25.62 22.21 7.27
CA GLU A 252 -26.68 23.13 6.82
C GLU A 252 -27.14 22.86 5.37
N THR A 253 -26.22 22.39 4.52
CA THR A 253 -26.54 22.08 3.12
C THR A 253 -27.32 20.80 2.96
N VAL A 254 -27.01 19.77 3.78
CA VAL A 254 -27.60 18.43 3.70
C VAL A 254 -28.89 18.33 4.50
N LEU A 255 -28.90 18.90 5.70
CA LEU A 255 -30.03 18.81 6.64
C LEU A 255 -30.95 20.04 6.57
N LYS A 256 -31.20 20.56 5.36
CA LYS A 256 -32.20 21.62 5.20
C LYS A 256 -33.57 21.12 5.68
N PRO A 257 -34.28 21.91 6.52
CA PRO A 257 -35.62 21.60 6.94
C PRO A 257 -36.61 21.58 5.76
#